data_d7327651d8b2cc8695b875efd321a25f
#
_entry.id   d7327651d8b2cc8695b875efd321a25f
#
_cell.length_a   1.000
_cell.length_b   1.000
_cell.length_c   1.000
_cell.angle_alpha   90.00
_cell.angle_beta   90.00
_cell.angle_gamma   90.00
#
_symmetry.space_group_name_H-M   'P 1'
#
loop_
_entity.id
_entity.type
_entity.pdbx_description
1 polymer ?
#
loop_
_entity_poly.entity_id
_entity_poly.type
_entity_poly.pdbx_seq_one_letter_code
_entity_poly.pdbx_strand_id
1 'polypeptide(L)'
;DPRQTAEFRDTLKKLSGGRTVIFSSHILSEVQALCDRVIILHHGRVACDQRLGDMSRGAGARLQAAICGDMETLLPALRSLNSVARVTRLPAREAGVAEVLIEGKPGAVPQKELFTLLCGLQMPLMRLTPAADTLEDVFLRCTADDQALEKK
;
A
#
# COMPACT_ATOMS: atom_id res chain seq x y z
N ASP A 1 -18.24 7.37 -17.86
CA ASP A 1 -19.50 6.94 -17.23
C ASP A 1 -19.26 5.64 -16.46
N PRO A 2 -19.59 5.55 -15.15
CA PRO A 2 -19.37 4.35 -14.34
C PRO A 2 -20.02 3.07 -14.91
N ARG A 3 -21.14 3.21 -15.63
CA ARG A 3 -21.82 2.08 -16.27
C ARG A 3 -21.02 1.51 -17.44
N GLN A 4 -20.46 2.36 -18.27
CA GLN A 4 -19.61 1.93 -19.40
C GLN A 4 -18.34 1.23 -18.91
N THR A 5 -17.77 1.70 -17.81
CA THR A 5 -16.61 1.06 -17.19
C THR A 5 -16.96 -0.34 -16.65
N ALA A 6 -18.14 -0.51 -16.07
CA ALA A 6 -18.61 -1.81 -15.59
C ALA A 6 -18.86 -2.80 -16.74
N GLU A 7 -19.54 -2.38 -17.81
CA GLU A 7 -19.78 -3.20 -19.01
C GLU A 7 -18.47 -3.61 -19.70
N PHE A 8 -17.51 -2.69 -19.77
CA PHE A 8 -16.18 -2.97 -20.30
C PHE A 8 -15.44 -4.04 -19.46
N ARG A 9 -15.51 -3.94 -18.13
CA ARG A 9 -14.95 -4.95 -17.21
C ARG A 9 -15.55 -6.34 -17.42
N ASP A 10 -16.86 -6.41 -17.55
CA ASP A 10 -17.57 -7.69 -17.78
C ASP A 10 -17.22 -8.30 -19.12
N THR A 11 -17.05 -7.46 -20.14
CA THR A 11 -16.62 -7.88 -21.47
C THR A 11 -15.19 -8.45 -21.44
N LEU A 12 -14.27 -7.75 -20.79
CA LEU A 12 -12.89 -8.22 -20.64
C LEU A 12 -12.81 -9.55 -19.87
N LYS A 13 -13.55 -9.69 -18.78
CA LYS A 13 -13.63 -10.95 -18.01
C LYS A 13 -14.17 -12.11 -18.85
N LYS A 14 -15.17 -11.87 -19.68
CA LYS A 14 -15.70 -12.88 -20.60
C LYS A 14 -14.68 -13.27 -21.69
N LEU A 15 -13.92 -12.30 -22.22
CA LEU A 15 -12.88 -12.55 -23.20
C LEU A 15 -11.67 -13.30 -22.63
N SER A 16 -11.36 -13.10 -21.35
CA SER A 16 -10.22 -13.75 -20.66
C SER A 16 -10.46 -15.24 -20.37
N GLY A 17 -11.69 -15.75 -20.55
CA GLY A 17 -11.99 -17.18 -20.40
C GLY A 17 -11.20 -18.04 -21.40
N GLY A 18 -10.06 -18.61 -20.97
CA GLY A 18 -9.19 -19.46 -21.77
C GLY A 18 -8.24 -18.72 -22.74
N ARG A 19 -8.09 -17.40 -22.60
CA ARG A 19 -7.20 -16.57 -23.43
C ARG A 19 -6.38 -15.61 -22.57
N THR A 20 -5.21 -15.25 -23.05
CA THR A 20 -4.41 -14.16 -22.48
C THR A 20 -4.86 -12.84 -23.10
N VAL A 21 -5.28 -11.89 -22.28
CA VAL A 21 -5.64 -10.53 -22.69
C VAL A 21 -4.58 -9.58 -22.18
N ILE A 22 -4.02 -8.77 -23.06
CA ILE A 22 -3.09 -7.70 -22.71
C ILE A 22 -3.86 -6.37 -22.74
N PHE A 23 -3.87 -5.69 -21.62
CA PHE A 23 -4.54 -4.40 -21.43
C PHE A 23 -3.52 -3.35 -21.02
N SER A 24 -3.50 -2.20 -21.70
CA SER A 24 -2.62 -1.09 -21.35
C SER A 24 -3.46 0.10 -20.88
N SER A 25 -3.15 0.64 -19.72
CA SER A 25 -3.80 1.81 -19.15
C SER A 25 -2.82 2.60 -18.28
N HIS A 26 -3.07 3.89 -18.13
CA HIS A 26 -2.42 4.75 -17.16
C HIS A 26 -3.24 4.89 -15.87
N ILE A 27 -4.44 4.32 -15.81
CA ILE A 27 -5.33 4.35 -14.66
C ILE A 27 -5.07 3.10 -13.81
N LEU A 28 -4.22 3.22 -12.81
CA LEU A 28 -3.73 2.11 -11.99
C LEU A 28 -4.86 1.37 -11.25
N SER A 29 -5.90 2.09 -10.80
CA SER A 29 -7.06 1.48 -10.16
C SER A 29 -7.87 0.56 -11.08
N GLU A 30 -7.96 0.88 -12.38
CA GLU A 30 -8.59 -0.01 -13.36
C GLU A 30 -7.76 -1.25 -13.61
N VAL A 31 -6.44 -1.08 -13.76
CA VAL A 31 -5.51 -2.21 -13.92
C VAL A 31 -5.60 -3.14 -12.71
N GLN A 32 -5.60 -2.59 -11.49
CA GLN A 32 -5.74 -3.37 -10.26
C GLN A 32 -7.05 -4.15 -10.17
N ALA A 33 -8.14 -3.61 -10.72
CA ALA A 33 -9.46 -4.24 -10.70
C ALA A 33 -9.67 -5.30 -11.78
N LEU A 34 -8.89 -5.27 -12.87
CA LEU A 34 -9.11 -6.09 -14.07
C LEU A 34 -8.05 -7.15 -14.31
N CYS A 35 -6.81 -6.89 -13.91
CA CYS A 35 -5.65 -7.71 -14.26
C CYS A 35 -5.29 -8.68 -13.14
N ASP A 36 -4.72 -9.83 -13.50
CA ASP A 36 -4.12 -10.78 -12.55
C ASP A 36 -2.61 -10.56 -12.41
N ARG A 37 -2.00 -9.98 -13.43
CA ARG A 37 -0.55 -9.71 -13.51
C ARG A 37 -0.34 -8.33 -14.11
N VAL A 38 0.66 -7.63 -13.62
CA VAL A 38 1.03 -6.30 -14.09
C VAL A 38 2.49 -6.29 -14.51
N ILE A 39 2.76 -5.59 -15.62
CA ILE A 39 4.11 -5.26 -16.09
C ILE A 39 4.19 -3.74 -16.12
N ILE A 40 5.08 -3.18 -15.29
CA ILE A 40 5.35 -1.74 -15.28
C ILE A 40 6.54 -1.47 -16.19
N LEU A 41 6.31 -0.60 -17.18
CA LEU A 41 7.35 -0.11 -18.07
C LEU A 41 7.78 1.29 -17.62
N HIS A 42 9.09 1.50 -17.49
CA HIS A 42 9.67 2.79 -17.14
C HIS A 42 10.95 3.01 -17.97
N HIS A 43 11.05 4.15 -18.63
CA HIS A 43 12.18 4.49 -19.54
C HIS A 43 12.51 3.37 -20.55
N GLY A 44 11.48 2.72 -21.13
CA GLY A 44 11.65 1.66 -22.13
C GLY A 44 12.14 0.32 -21.56
N ARG A 45 12.18 0.15 -20.25
CA ARG A 45 12.56 -1.08 -19.56
C ARG A 45 11.43 -1.61 -18.71
N VAL A 46 11.44 -2.92 -18.44
CA VAL A 46 10.54 -3.53 -17.47
C VAL A 46 11.05 -3.19 -16.07
N ALA A 47 10.35 -2.29 -15.38
CA ALA A 47 10.66 -1.91 -14.00
C ALA A 47 10.08 -2.90 -13.00
N CYS A 48 8.92 -3.50 -13.31
CA CYS A 48 8.28 -4.49 -12.46
C CYS A 48 7.48 -5.48 -13.31
N ASP A 49 7.48 -6.75 -12.92
CA ASP A 49 6.67 -7.82 -13.47
C ASP A 49 6.23 -8.74 -12.35
N GLN A 50 4.96 -8.63 -11.93
CA GLN A 50 4.44 -9.43 -10.82
C GLN A 50 2.93 -9.69 -10.92
N ARG A 51 2.46 -10.72 -10.22
CA ARG A 51 1.03 -10.97 -10.04
C ARG A 51 0.46 -10.04 -8.97
N LEU A 52 -0.74 -9.50 -9.20
CA LEU A 52 -1.40 -8.63 -8.24
C LEU A 52 -1.70 -9.34 -6.90
N GLY A 53 -2.01 -10.63 -6.93
CA GLY A 53 -2.18 -11.44 -5.71
C GLY A 53 -0.91 -11.65 -4.88
N ASP A 54 0.26 -11.42 -5.46
CA ASP A 54 1.57 -11.58 -4.80
C ASP A 54 2.16 -10.24 -4.33
N MET A 55 1.51 -9.11 -4.63
CA MET A 55 2.00 -7.77 -4.30
C MET A 55 2.29 -7.58 -2.81
N SER A 56 1.51 -8.22 -1.95
CA SER A 56 1.68 -8.14 -0.49
C SER A 56 2.69 -9.15 0.07
N ARG A 57 3.16 -10.11 -0.72
CA ARG A 57 3.99 -11.22 -0.21
C ARG A 57 5.46 -10.87 0.03
N GLY A 58 5.97 -9.84 -0.60
CA GLY A 58 7.37 -9.40 -0.44
C GLY A 58 7.54 -8.13 0.38
N ALA A 59 6.48 -7.39 0.60
CA ALA A 59 6.46 -6.19 1.42
C ALA A 59 6.20 -6.56 2.89
N GLY A 60 6.76 -5.81 3.83
CA GLY A 60 6.39 -5.93 5.24
C GLY A 60 4.89 -5.69 5.46
N ALA A 61 4.36 -6.13 6.60
CA ALA A 61 2.96 -5.89 6.93
C ALA A 61 2.61 -4.41 6.85
N ARG A 62 1.55 -4.05 6.12
CA ARG A 62 1.01 -2.68 6.10
C ARG A 62 -0.25 -2.62 6.95
N LEU A 63 -0.28 -1.68 7.86
CA LEU A 63 -1.36 -1.53 8.84
C LEU A 63 -1.83 -0.09 8.87
N GLN A 64 -3.13 0.11 8.74
CA GLN A 64 -3.74 1.39 9.05
C GLN A 64 -4.23 1.36 10.48
N ALA A 65 -3.79 2.32 11.29
CA ALA A 65 -4.17 2.45 12.69
C ALA A 65 -4.84 3.78 12.96
N ALA A 66 -5.90 3.77 13.77
CA ALA A 66 -6.52 4.93 14.37
C ALA A 66 -6.29 4.85 15.88
N ILE A 67 -5.63 5.86 16.46
CA ILE A 67 -5.12 5.85 17.83
C ILE A 67 -5.55 7.14 18.50
N CYS A 68 -6.16 7.03 19.70
CA CYS A 68 -6.47 8.21 20.52
C CYS A 68 -5.18 8.81 21.06
N GLY A 69 -4.91 10.06 20.73
CA GLY A 69 -3.75 10.78 21.18
C GLY A 69 -3.26 11.81 20.18
N ASP A 70 -2.20 12.51 20.55
CA ASP A 70 -1.62 13.49 19.68
C ASP A 70 -0.58 12.89 18.74
N MET A 71 -0.54 13.42 17.53
CA MET A 71 0.34 12.94 16.46
C MET A 71 1.82 13.25 16.76
N GLU A 72 2.11 14.32 17.50
CA GLU A 72 3.48 14.77 17.75
C GLU A 72 4.22 13.80 18.68
N THR A 73 3.53 13.28 19.68
CA THR A 73 4.06 12.23 20.57
C THR A 73 4.08 10.88 19.89
N LEU A 74 3.00 10.54 19.16
CA LEU A 74 2.83 9.22 18.56
C LEU A 74 3.82 8.93 17.43
N LEU A 75 4.04 9.89 16.52
CA LEU A 75 4.83 9.65 15.31
C LEU A 75 6.29 9.30 15.57
N PRO A 76 7.04 10.01 16.45
CA PRO A 76 8.39 9.63 16.81
C PRO A 76 8.47 8.26 17.48
N ALA A 77 7.50 7.97 18.37
CA ALA A 77 7.44 6.71 19.08
C ALA A 77 7.21 5.52 18.13
N LEU A 78 6.31 5.66 17.15
CA LEU A 78 6.10 4.62 16.13
C LEU A 78 7.33 4.40 15.25
N ARG A 79 8.04 5.47 14.91
CA ARG A 79 9.28 5.38 14.09
C ARG A 79 10.44 4.73 14.83
N SER A 80 10.42 4.71 16.15
CA SER A 80 11.45 4.06 16.96
C SER A 80 11.29 2.54 17.08
N LEU A 81 10.15 1.98 16.62
CA LEU A 81 9.92 0.54 16.67
C LEU A 81 10.83 -0.21 15.67
N ASN A 82 11.44 -1.29 16.15
CA ASN A 82 12.38 -2.08 15.35
C ASN A 82 11.72 -2.77 14.15
N SER A 83 10.46 -3.17 14.29
CA SER A 83 9.67 -3.84 13.24
C SER A 83 9.12 -2.88 12.19
N VAL A 84 9.19 -1.57 12.41
CA VAL A 84 8.64 -0.55 11.53
C VAL A 84 9.69 -0.04 10.55
N ALA A 85 9.34 0.01 9.27
CA ALA A 85 10.16 0.58 8.21
C ALA A 85 9.78 2.04 7.94
N ARG A 86 8.48 2.32 7.93
CA ARG A 86 7.94 3.66 7.61
C ARG A 86 6.64 3.91 8.35
N VAL A 87 6.39 5.17 8.71
CA VAL A 87 5.10 5.64 9.22
C VAL A 87 4.68 6.87 8.42
N THR A 88 3.49 6.82 7.85
CA THR A 88 2.88 7.92 7.09
C THR A 88 1.64 8.40 7.83
N ARG A 89 1.54 9.72 8.02
CA ARG A 89 0.34 10.35 8.59
C ARG A 89 -0.80 10.30 7.58
N LEU A 90 -1.97 9.90 8.02
CA LEU A 90 -3.21 9.97 7.25
C LEU A 90 -4.09 11.12 7.74
N PRO A 91 -5.02 11.63 6.91
CA PRO A 91 -6.01 12.60 7.35
C PRO A 91 -6.85 12.02 8.50
N ALA A 92 -6.92 12.75 9.61
CA ALA A 92 -7.74 12.37 10.75
C ALA A 92 -9.23 12.51 10.40
N ARG A 93 -10.03 11.50 10.75
CA ARG A 93 -11.48 11.50 10.57
C ARG A 93 -12.22 12.08 11.76
N GLU A 94 -11.59 12.00 12.94
CA GLU A 94 -12.15 12.42 14.22
C GLU A 94 -11.15 13.28 14.98
N ALA A 95 -11.64 14.27 15.74
CA ALA A 95 -10.80 15.08 16.59
C ALA A 95 -10.22 14.23 17.74
N GLY A 96 -8.94 14.42 18.06
CA GLY A 96 -8.24 13.66 19.10
C GLY A 96 -7.85 12.22 18.69
N VAL A 97 -8.07 11.84 17.43
CA VAL A 97 -7.65 10.55 16.88
C VAL A 97 -6.58 10.77 15.82
N ALA A 98 -5.42 10.18 16.02
CA ALA A 98 -4.34 10.16 15.05
C ALA A 98 -4.54 8.97 14.11
N GLU A 99 -4.59 9.21 12.79
CA GLU A 99 -4.61 8.14 11.78
C GLU A 99 -3.25 8.03 11.11
N VAL A 100 -2.71 6.81 11.06
CA VAL A 100 -1.39 6.51 10.51
C VAL A 100 -1.42 5.24 9.66
N LEU A 101 -0.59 5.21 8.63
CA LEU A 101 -0.22 4.01 7.90
C LEU A 101 1.17 3.58 8.38
N ILE A 102 1.26 2.36 8.89
CA ILE A 102 2.48 1.75 9.41
C ILE A 102 2.93 0.69 8.40
N GLU A 103 4.13 0.82 7.90
CA GLU A 103 4.76 -0.16 7.02
C GLU A 103 5.84 -0.91 7.82
N GLY A 104 5.65 -2.20 7.98
CA GLY A 104 6.61 -3.08 8.67
C GLY A 104 7.80 -3.42 7.79
N LYS A 105 8.90 -3.80 8.41
CA LYS A 105 10.03 -4.41 7.71
C LYS A 105 9.63 -5.81 7.18
N PRO A 106 10.25 -6.29 6.09
CA PRO A 106 9.99 -7.63 5.58
C PRO A 106 10.13 -8.70 6.67
N GLY A 107 9.12 -9.57 6.80
CA GLY A 107 9.09 -10.63 7.80
C GLY A 107 8.83 -10.19 9.25
N ALA A 108 8.71 -8.89 9.52
CA ALA A 108 8.41 -8.38 10.85
C ALA A 108 6.90 -8.37 11.13
N VAL A 109 6.54 -8.44 12.41
CA VAL A 109 5.16 -8.39 12.91
C VAL A 109 5.01 -7.15 13.80
N PRO A 110 4.77 -5.97 13.20
CA PRO A 110 4.73 -4.70 13.93
C PRO A 110 3.59 -4.60 14.96
N GLN A 111 2.56 -5.44 14.84
CA GLN A 111 1.39 -5.41 15.72
C GLN A 111 1.76 -5.59 17.20
N LYS A 112 2.70 -6.49 17.52
CA LYS A 112 3.10 -6.76 18.92
C LYS A 112 3.81 -5.57 19.53
N GLU A 113 4.80 -5.01 18.82
CA GLU A 113 5.55 -3.83 19.29
C GLU A 113 4.63 -2.60 19.39
N LEU A 114 3.74 -2.43 18.40
CA LEU A 114 2.72 -1.38 18.40
C LEU A 114 1.86 -1.45 19.65
N PHE A 115 1.31 -2.63 19.97
CA PHE A 115 0.47 -2.80 21.13
C PHE A 115 1.21 -2.47 22.43
N THR A 116 2.42 -2.97 22.60
CA THR A 116 3.24 -2.68 23.79
C THR A 116 3.54 -1.19 23.92
N LEU A 117 3.90 -0.53 22.82
CA LEU A 117 4.13 0.92 22.79
C LEU A 117 2.90 1.71 23.23
N LEU A 118 1.74 1.40 22.65
CA LEU A 118 0.48 2.11 22.94
C LEU A 118 0.04 1.92 24.39
N CYS A 119 0.24 0.74 24.96
CA CYS A 119 0.01 0.51 26.39
C CYS A 119 0.93 1.40 27.25
N GLY A 120 2.21 1.51 26.90
CA GLY A 120 3.16 2.36 27.61
C GLY A 120 2.85 3.85 27.53
N LEU A 121 2.33 4.30 26.42
CA LEU A 121 1.90 5.69 26.16
C LEU A 121 0.48 5.99 26.69
N GLN A 122 -0.25 4.98 27.15
CA GLN A 122 -1.67 5.09 27.55
C GLN A 122 -2.56 5.66 26.42
N MET A 123 -2.23 5.32 25.16
CA MET A 123 -2.96 5.75 23.97
C MET A 123 -3.86 4.61 23.47
N PRO A 124 -5.19 4.74 23.60
CA PRO A 124 -6.11 3.70 23.13
C PRO A 124 -6.07 3.51 21.64
N LEU A 125 -5.98 2.25 21.20
CA LEU A 125 -6.10 1.84 19.82
C LEU A 125 -7.59 1.70 19.45
N MET A 126 -8.08 2.55 18.56
CA MET A 126 -9.49 2.56 18.12
C MET A 126 -9.72 1.59 16.97
N ARG A 127 -8.76 1.49 16.07
CA ARG A 127 -8.85 0.62 14.89
C ARG A 127 -7.46 0.21 14.42
N LEU A 128 -7.34 -1.05 14.03
CA LEU A 128 -6.16 -1.59 13.34
C LEU A 128 -6.65 -2.49 12.19
N THR A 129 -6.38 -2.10 10.97
CA THR A 129 -6.76 -2.85 9.79
C THR A 129 -5.56 -3.11 8.89
N PRO A 130 -5.45 -4.31 8.29
CA PRO A 130 -4.47 -4.52 7.23
C PRO A 130 -4.74 -3.55 6.08
N ALA A 131 -3.68 -2.91 5.58
CA ALA A 131 -3.73 -2.11 4.38
C ALA A 131 -3.08 -2.90 3.24
N ALA A 132 -3.84 -3.16 2.18
CA ALA A 132 -3.27 -3.78 0.98
C ALA A 132 -2.34 -2.78 0.28
N ASP A 133 -1.29 -3.29 -0.35
CA ASP A 133 -0.51 -2.50 -1.29
C ASP A 133 -1.39 -2.08 -2.46
N THR A 134 -1.38 -0.80 -2.79
CA THR A 134 -1.99 -0.34 -4.03
C THR A 134 -1.00 -0.49 -5.18
N LEU A 135 -1.51 -0.60 -6.41
CA LEU A 135 -0.64 -0.62 -7.58
C LEU A 135 0.15 0.69 -7.72
N GLU A 136 -0.38 1.81 -7.20
CA GLU A 136 0.32 3.09 -7.11
C GLU A 136 1.54 3.02 -6.20
N ASP A 137 1.44 2.35 -5.04
CA ASP A 137 2.57 2.15 -4.14
C ASP A 137 3.67 1.32 -4.81
N VAL A 138 3.29 0.27 -5.54
CA VAL A 138 4.23 -0.56 -6.29
C VAL A 138 4.87 0.24 -7.40
N PHE A 139 4.09 1.00 -8.16
CA PHE A 139 4.58 1.87 -9.22
C PHE A 139 5.62 2.86 -8.68
N LEU A 140 5.30 3.57 -7.61
CA LEU A 140 6.23 4.53 -6.99
C LEU A 140 7.52 3.85 -6.49
N ARG A 141 7.44 2.66 -5.91
CA ARG A 141 8.64 1.91 -5.49
C ARG A 141 9.51 1.50 -6.67
N CYS A 142 8.90 0.97 -7.74
CA CYS A 142 9.64 0.49 -8.91
C CYS A 142 10.25 1.62 -9.75
N THR A 143 9.74 2.86 -9.61
CA THR A 143 10.23 4.03 -10.35
C THR A 143 11.09 4.98 -9.51
N ALA A 144 11.13 4.80 -8.18
CA ALA A 144 11.90 5.66 -7.27
C ALA A 144 13.42 5.45 -7.37
N ASP A 145 13.88 4.24 -7.71
CA ASP A 145 15.31 3.93 -7.79
C ASP A 145 16.03 4.70 -8.92
N ASP A 146 15.30 5.09 -9.97
CA ASP A 146 15.89 5.88 -11.07
C ASP A 146 16.11 7.36 -10.70
N GLN A 147 15.35 7.93 -9.75
CA GLN A 147 15.57 9.30 -9.30
C GLN A 147 16.87 9.47 -8.48
N ALA A 148 17.42 8.37 -7.97
CA ALA A 148 18.71 8.37 -7.29
C ALA A 148 19.89 8.39 -8.28
N LEU A 149 19.71 7.99 -9.54
CA LEU A 149 20.74 7.93 -10.57
C LEU A 149 20.86 9.24 -11.38
N GLU A 150 19.80 10.06 -11.44
CA GLU A 150 19.83 11.37 -12.15
C GLU A 150 20.46 12.51 -11.31
N LYS A 151 20.83 12.26 -10.06
CA LYS A 151 21.50 13.25 -9.17
C LYS A 151 23.00 13.04 -9.01
N LYS A 152 23.64 12.35 -9.97
CA LYS A 152 25.11 12.25 -10.01
C LYS A 152 25.70 12.93 -11.21
#